data_28115b34695c06b8f48c68d2cde6b7d6
#
_entry.id   28115b34695c06b8f48c68d2cde6b7d6
#
_cell.length_a   1.000
_cell.length_b   1.000
_cell.length_c   1.000
_cell.angle_alpha   90.00
_cell.angle_beta   90.00
_cell.angle_gamma   90.00
#
_symmetry.space_group_name_H-M   'P 1'
#
loop_
_entity.id
_entity.type
_entity.pdbx_description
1 polymer ?
#
loop_
_entity_poly.entity_id
_entity_poly.type
_entity_poly.pdbx_seq_one_letter_code
_entity_poly.pdbx_strand_id
1 'polypeptide(L)'
;MDEIQKILLEQVAGLHEMPAGAYNIRANGTSTDRSTTANIDIVTKEDKQGIDIVIKPGTRKESVHIPVLLSQSGLTEMVYNDFHVGDDCDVTIVAGCGIHNSGDADSRHDGIHSFFIGKNSHVKYVEKHYGSGDGHGSRIMNPETVIELGENSFMELETVQIKGVDSTRRSTSARLADGAKLIVTEKLMTHGAQTAETAFQVDLDGADSSANIISRSVARDESRQLFLSKTNGNNLFQNDYSLTTI
;
A
#
# COMPACT_ATOMS: atom_id res chain seq x y z
N MET A 1 -0.60 23.23 -4.10
CA MET A 1 -0.24 22.43 -2.91
C MET A 1 0.21 23.40 -1.82
N ASP A 2 -0.40 23.33 -0.64
CA ASP A 2 -0.02 24.14 0.53
C ASP A 2 1.21 23.53 1.25
N GLU A 3 1.74 24.23 2.28
CA GLU A 3 2.94 23.78 3.01
C GLU A 3 2.72 22.47 3.76
N ILE A 4 1.52 22.24 4.30
CA ILE A 4 1.18 20.99 4.99
C ILE A 4 1.21 19.83 3.99
N GLN A 5 0.59 20.01 2.82
CA GLN A 5 0.59 19.01 1.76
C GLN A 5 2.00 18.67 1.25
N LYS A 6 2.89 19.67 1.16
CA LYS A 6 4.30 19.44 0.80
C LYS A 6 5.02 18.55 1.83
N ILE A 7 4.83 18.88 3.13
CA ILE A 7 5.41 18.07 4.22
C ILE A 7 4.85 16.63 4.16
N LEU A 8 3.54 16.46 3.97
CA LEU A 8 2.95 15.14 3.85
C LEU A 8 3.50 14.37 2.66
N LEU A 9 3.63 15.02 1.49
CA LEU A 9 4.18 14.41 0.28
C LEU A 9 5.62 13.91 0.49
N GLU A 10 6.46 14.69 1.14
CA GLU A 10 7.81 14.28 1.50
C GLU A 10 7.82 13.04 2.41
N GLN A 11 6.97 13.04 3.44
CA GLN A 11 6.92 11.95 4.42
C GLN A 11 6.43 10.63 3.82
N VAL A 12 5.41 10.67 2.96
CA VAL A 12 4.77 9.45 2.44
C VAL A 12 5.36 8.96 1.12
N ALA A 13 5.89 9.83 0.29
CA ALA A 13 6.44 9.46 -1.01
C ALA A 13 7.94 9.71 -1.15
N GLY A 14 8.56 10.41 -0.19
CA GLY A 14 9.97 10.81 -0.26
C GLY A 14 10.24 11.82 -1.39
N LEU A 15 9.24 12.61 -1.76
CA LEU A 15 9.28 13.54 -2.87
C LEU A 15 9.38 14.98 -2.36
N HIS A 16 10.45 15.67 -2.72
CA HIS A 16 10.60 17.12 -2.54
C HIS A 16 10.07 17.91 -3.75
N GLU A 17 9.99 17.26 -4.90
CA GLU A 17 9.49 17.78 -6.17
C GLU A 17 8.55 16.76 -6.81
N MET A 18 7.87 17.14 -7.89
CA MET A 18 7.01 16.21 -8.63
C MET A 18 7.84 15.06 -9.21
N PRO A 19 7.35 13.79 -9.10
CA PRO A 19 8.10 12.66 -9.61
C PRO A 19 8.27 12.72 -11.13
N ALA A 20 9.42 12.31 -11.61
CA ALA A 20 9.59 12.03 -13.04
C ALA A 20 8.87 10.71 -13.36
N GLY A 21 7.94 10.71 -14.32
CA GLY A 21 7.20 9.52 -14.73
C GLY A 21 5.70 9.60 -14.42
N ALA A 22 5.09 8.44 -14.17
CA ALA A 22 3.66 8.37 -13.91
C ALA A 22 3.35 8.71 -12.44
N TYR A 23 2.32 9.51 -12.24
CA TYR A 23 1.82 9.80 -10.89
C TYR A 23 0.36 10.25 -10.88
N ASN A 24 -0.29 10.10 -9.75
CA ASN A 24 -1.58 10.68 -9.43
C ASN A 24 -1.57 11.17 -7.99
N ILE A 25 -1.47 12.47 -7.79
CA ILE A 25 -1.52 13.09 -6.46
C ILE A 25 -2.96 13.38 -6.11
N ARG A 26 -3.38 12.87 -4.96
CA ARG A 26 -4.70 13.11 -4.41
C ARG A 26 -4.58 13.98 -3.15
N ALA A 27 -5.34 15.07 -3.09
CA ALA A 27 -5.37 15.95 -1.92
C ALA A 27 -6.80 16.28 -1.52
N ASN A 28 -7.12 16.11 -0.23
CA ASN A 28 -8.42 16.43 0.36
C ASN A 28 -9.62 15.94 -0.45
N GLY A 29 -9.60 14.64 -0.81
CA GLY A 29 -10.70 13.98 -1.50
C GLY A 29 -10.72 14.12 -3.02
N THR A 30 -9.76 14.81 -3.63
CA THR A 30 -9.72 15.02 -5.10
C THR A 30 -8.35 14.71 -5.70
N SER A 31 -8.33 14.21 -6.95
CA SER A 31 -7.10 14.11 -7.73
C SER A 31 -6.70 15.51 -8.19
N THR A 32 -5.56 16.00 -7.73
CA THR A 32 -5.12 17.39 -7.98
C THR A 32 -4.11 17.50 -9.10
N ASP A 33 -3.35 16.44 -9.35
CA ASP A 33 -2.35 16.42 -10.42
C ASP A 33 -2.09 14.98 -10.85
N ARG A 34 -1.81 14.80 -12.16
CA ARG A 34 -1.60 13.49 -12.77
C ARG A 34 -0.67 13.58 -13.97
N SER A 35 0.19 12.58 -14.11
CA SER A 35 1.02 12.35 -15.29
C SER A 35 1.06 10.88 -15.65
N THR A 36 1.16 10.58 -16.93
CA THR A 36 1.31 9.23 -17.49
C THR A 36 2.60 9.16 -18.31
N THR A 37 3.01 7.94 -18.68
CA THR A 37 4.14 7.73 -19.59
C THR A 37 3.68 7.00 -20.85
N ALA A 38 4.60 6.69 -21.75
CA ALA A 38 4.29 5.86 -22.91
C ALA A 38 3.87 4.41 -22.52
N ASN A 39 4.29 3.95 -21.34
CA ASN A 39 4.10 2.58 -20.86
C ASN A 39 3.14 2.48 -19.67
N ILE A 40 2.88 3.57 -18.97
CA ILE A 40 2.00 3.58 -17.78
C ILE A 40 0.88 4.59 -18.00
N ASP A 41 -0.35 4.08 -18.01
CA ASP A 41 -1.57 4.88 -18.06
C ASP A 41 -2.29 4.91 -16.72
N ILE A 42 -3.01 6.01 -16.42
CA ILE A 42 -3.78 6.19 -15.19
C ILE A 42 -5.16 6.72 -15.57
N VAL A 43 -6.18 5.90 -15.38
CA VAL A 43 -7.56 6.19 -15.75
C VAL A 43 -8.42 6.37 -14.49
N THR A 44 -9.27 7.39 -14.47
CA THR A 44 -10.23 7.56 -13.37
C THR A 44 -11.35 6.52 -13.50
N LYS A 45 -11.71 5.86 -12.40
CA LYS A 45 -12.86 4.94 -12.37
C LYS A 45 -14.15 5.70 -12.56
N GLU A 46 -15.10 5.09 -13.30
CA GLU A 46 -16.40 5.68 -13.58
C GLU A 46 -17.46 5.35 -12.50
N ASP A 47 -17.30 4.21 -11.83
CA ASP A 47 -18.30 3.63 -10.92
C ASP A 47 -18.06 3.97 -9.44
N LYS A 48 -16.83 4.37 -9.08
CA LYS A 48 -16.41 4.63 -7.70
C LYS A 48 -15.19 5.56 -7.65
N GLN A 49 -14.92 6.11 -6.47
CA GLN A 49 -13.72 6.94 -6.30
C GLN A 49 -12.46 6.07 -6.44
N GLY A 50 -11.55 6.47 -7.33
CA GLY A 50 -10.31 5.74 -7.54
C GLY A 50 -9.80 5.82 -8.96
N ILE A 51 -8.78 4.99 -9.22
CA ILE A 51 -8.07 4.95 -10.50
C ILE A 51 -7.72 3.52 -10.89
N ASP A 52 -7.64 3.29 -12.19
CA ASP A 52 -7.00 2.12 -12.79
C ASP A 52 -5.62 2.54 -13.29
N ILE A 53 -4.59 1.84 -12.85
CA ILE A 53 -3.21 2.02 -13.29
C ILE A 53 -2.87 0.84 -14.21
N VAL A 54 -2.63 1.13 -15.49
CA VAL A 54 -2.34 0.12 -16.50
C VAL A 54 -0.88 0.23 -16.92
N ILE A 55 -0.10 -0.81 -16.61
CA ILE A 55 1.32 -0.92 -16.94
C ILE A 55 1.47 -1.92 -18.07
N LYS A 56 1.95 -1.48 -19.24
CA LYS A 56 2.06 -2.30 -20.44
C LYS A 56 3.08 -3.42 -20.26
N PRO A 57 2.86 -4.58 -20.91
CA PRO A 57 3.85 -5.66 -20.90
C PRO A 57 5.24 -5.20 -21.31
N GLY A 58 6.27 -5.74 -20.67
CA GLY A 58 7.67 -5.42 -20.93
C GLY A 58 8.16 -4.08 -20.38
N THR A 59 7.33 -3.34 -19.62
CA THR A 59 7.73 -2.08 -18.96
C THR A 59 8.82 -2.35 -17.93
N ARG A 60 9.96 -1.64 -18.04
CA ARG A 60 11.10 -1.84 -17.14
C ARG A 60 11.66 -0.52 -16.63
N LYS A 61 12.07 -0.51 -15.37
CA LYS A 61 12.74 0.63 -14.70
C LYS A 61 11.89 1.92 -14.70
N GLU A 62 10.57 1.75 -14.72
CA GLU A 62 9.63 2.86 -14.53
C GLU A 62 8.98 2.79 -13.15
N SER A 63 8.45 3.92 -12.71
CA SER A 63 7.73 4.02 -11.45
C SER A 63 6.42 4.76 -11.60
N VAL A 64 5.48 4.43 -10.71
CA VAL A 64 4.25 5.19 -10.53
C VAL A 64 4.09 5.60 -9.07
N HIS A 65 3.68 6.85 -8.82
CA HIS A 65 3.49 7.41 -7.49
C HIS A 65 2.04 7.81 -7.28
N ILE A 66 1.41 7.33 -6.20
CA ILE A 66 0.00 7.62 -5.88
C ILE A 66 -0.18 8.09 -4.43
N PRO A 67 0.44 9.21 -4.02
CA PRO A 67 0.28 9.74 -2.68
C PRO A 67 -1.11 10.34 -2.46
N VAL A 68 -1.62 10.18 -1.22
CA VAL A 68 -2.84 10.79 -0.71
C VAL A 68 -2.51 11.72 0.44
N LEU A 69 -3.00 12.95 0.38
CA LEU A 69 -2.67 14.02 1.31
C LEU A 69 -3.96 14.62 1.89
N LEU A 70 -4.26 14.32 3.15
CA LEU A 70 -5.36 14.94 3.88
C LEU A 70 -4.82 16.03 4.79
N SER A 71 -4.93 17.29 4.36
CA SER A 71 -4.49 18.47 5.11
C SER A 71 -5.62 19.20 5.85
N GLN A 72 -6.87 18.81 5.59
CA GLN A 72 -8.07 19.36 6.26
C GLN A 72 -8.60 18.35 7.27
N SER A 73 -8.93 18.81 8.46
CA SER A 73 -9.50 18.00 9.53
C SER A 73 -10.95 17.59 9.23
N GLY A 74 -11.37 16.42 9.73
CA GLY A 74 -12.75 15.93 9.60
C GLY A 74 -13.08 15.30 8.25
N LEU A 75 -12.10 15.07 7.37
CA LEU A 75 -12.31 14.41 6.10
C LEU A 75 -12.33 12.88 6.25
N THR A 76 -13.28 12.24 5.60
CA THR A 76 -13.35 10.80 5.44
C THR A 76 -13.43 10.46 3.96
N GLU A 77 -12.54 9.62 3.48
CA GLU A 77 -12.58 9.13 2.10
C GLU A 77 -12.25 7.64 2.00
N MET A 78 -12.79 7.00 0.97
CA MET A 78 -12.45 5.64 0.56
C MET A 78 -12.11 5.67 -0.93
N VAL A 79 -10.95 5.08 -1.28
CA VAL A 79 -10.40 5.14 -2.64
C VAL A 79 -9.99 3.75 -3.12
N TYR A 80 -10.38 3.41 -4.36
CA TYR A 80 -10.10 2.12 -4.99
C TYR A 80 -9.07 2.30 -6.11
N ASN A 81 -7.92 1.66 -5.97
CA ASN A 81 -6.85 1.71 -6.96
C ASN A 81 -6.52 0.31 -7.44
N ASP A 82 -6.77 0.03 -8.72
CA ASP A 82 -6.47 -1.25 -9.33
C ASP A 82 -5.23 -1.13 -10.21
N PHE A 83 -4.25 -1.99 -9.98
CA PHE A 83 -2.97 -2.02 -10.69
C PHE A 83 -2.96 -3.22 -11.63
N HIS A 84 -3.04 -2.98 -12.92
CA HIS A 84 -2.95 -3.96 -13.97
C HIS A 84 -1.53 -3.96 -14.53
N VAL A 85 -0.68 -4.86 -14.06
CA VAL A 85 0.71 -4.98 -14.50
C VAL A 85 0.80 -6.10 -15.53
N GLY A 86 1.25 -5.74 -16.74
CA GLY A 86 1.43 -6.71 -17.82
C GLY A 86 2.55 -7.72 -17.56
N ASP A 87 2.75 -8.65 -18.48
CA ASP A 87 3.81 -9.65 -18.40
C ASP A 87 5.20 -9.04 -18.59
N ASP A 88 6.23 -9.68 -18.06
CA ASP A 88 7.66 -9.33 -18.21
C ASP A 88 8.03 -7.92 -17.73
N CYS A 89 7.29 -7.35 -16.78
CA CYS A 89 7.53 -6.03 -16.21
C CYS A 89 8.57 -6.04 -15.07
N ASP A 90 9.22 -4.87 -14.85
CA ASP A 90 10.08 -4.60 -13.70
C ASP A 90 9.86 -3.14 -13.27
N VAL A 91 8.99 -2.93 -12.27
CA VAL A 91 8.46 -1.61 -11.93
C VAL A 91 8.39 -1.37 -10.43
N THR A 92 8.45 -0.08 -10.07
CA THR A 92 8.26 0.36 -8.68
C THR A 92 6.97 1.15 -8.54
N ILE A 93 6.15 0.81 -7.56
CA ILE A 93 4.92 1.52 -7.22
C ILE A 93 5.11 2.11 -5.82
N VAL A 94 4.92 3.42 -5.70
CA VAL A 94 5.02 4.14 -4.43
C VAL A 94 3.65 4.72 -4.09
N ALA A 95 3.08 4.23 -3.02
CA ALA A 95 1.84 4.73 -2.45
C ALA A 95 2.08 5.31 -1.06
N GLY A 96 1.09 5.93 -0.52
CA GLY A 96 1.11 6.35 0.87
C GLY A 96 0.04 7.38 1.18
N CYS A 97 -0.35 7.42 2.44
CA CYS A 97 -1.31 8.39 2.94
C CYS A 97 -0.73 9.20 4.09
N GLY A 98 -0.81 10.51 3.97
CA GLY A 98 -0.50 11.45 5.03
C GLY A 98 -1.76 12.15 5.52
N ILE A 99 -2.03 12.12 6.82
CA ILE A 99 -3.13 12.85 7.46
C ILE A 99 -2.57 13.89 8.42
N HIS A 100 -2.91 15.16 8.18
CA HIS A 100 -2.74 16.23 9.16
C HIS A 100 -4.11 16.55 9.76
N ASN A 101 -4.24 16.42 11.08
CA ASN A 101 -5.47 16.75 11.79
C ASN A 101 -5.18 17.74 12.93
N SER A 102 -5.63 18.99 12.77
CA SER A 102 -5.54 20.06 13.77
C SER A 102 -6.92 20.42 14.35
N GLY A 103 -7.95 19.66 14.07
CA GLY A 103 -9.32 19.85 14.55
C GLY A 103 -9.79 18.79 15.53
N ASP A 104 -11.08 18.87 15.89
CA ASP A 104 -11.70 17.96 16.85
C ASP A 104 -12.41 16.77 16.19
N ALA A 105 -12.69 16.83 14.90
CA ALA A 105 -13.33 15.73 14.15
C ALA A 105 -12.27 14.77 13.60
N ASP A 106 -12.60 13.47 13.59
CA ASP A 106 -11.73 12.42 13.06
C ASP A 106 -11.50 12.60 11.56
N SER A 107 -10.26 12.35 11.14
CA SER A 107 -9.87 12.26 9.73
C SER A 107 -9.53 10.82 9.38
N ARG A 108 -10.09 10.32 8.25
CA ARG A 108 -9.97 8.91 7.87
C ARG A 108 -9.67 8.74 6.39
N HIS A 109 -8.76 7.83 6.08
CA HIS A 109 -8.49 7.36 4.74
C HIS A 109 -8.49 5.83 4.68
N ASP A 110 -9.35 5.26 3.84
CA ASP A 110 -9.39 3.84 3.53
C ASP A 110 -8.96 3.66 2.06
N GLY A 111 -7.74 3.19 1.86
CA GLY A 111 -7.21 2.83 0.55
C GLY A 111 -7.42 1.36 0.25
N ILE A 112 -8.11 1.03 -0.84
CA ILE A 112 -8.28 -0.34 -1.33
C ILE A 112 -7.44 -0.48 -2.58
N HIS A 113 -6.42 -1.34 -2.53
CA HIS A 113 -5.44 -1.54 -3.60
C HIS A 113 -5.50 -2.97 -4.11
N SER A 114 -5.89 -3.16 -5.37
CA SER A 114 -5.90 -4.48 -6.02
C SER A 114 -4.77 -4.58 -7.04
N PHE A 115 -3.95 -5.61 -6.93
CA PHE A 115 -2.82 -5.87 -7.82
C PHE A 115 -3.10 -7.10 -8.67
N PHE A 116 -3.11 -6.93 -9.98
CA PHE A 116 -3.18 -8.00 -10.96
C PHE A 116 -1.85 -8.02 -11.71
N ILE A 117 -0.95 -8.93 -11.31
CA ILE A 117 0.42 -8.94 -11.80
C ILE A 117 0.61 -10.09 -12.80
N GLY A 118 1.01 -9.73 -14.01
CA GLY A 118 1.28 -10.65 -15.11
C GLY A 118 2.49 -11.56 -14.87
N LYS A 119 2.67 -12.53 -15.77
CA LYS A 119 3.74 -13.54 -15.69
C LYS A 119 5.13 -12.92 -15.75
N ASN A 120 6.10 -13.55 -15.10
CA ASN A 120 7.52 -13.17 -15.10
C ASN A 120 7.78 -11.72 -14.67
N SER A 121 6.84 -11.07 -14.01
CA SER A 121 6.94 -9.65 -13.64
C SER A 121 7.48 -9.49 -12.23
N HIS A 122 8.31 -8.45 -12.03
CA HIS A 122 8.80 -8.03 -10.74
C HIS A 122 8.18 -6.67 -10.37
N VAL A 123 7.49 -6.63 -9.24
CA VAL A 123 6.86 -5.41 -8.73
C VAL A 123 7.38 -5.13 -7.33
N LYS A 124 7.98 -3.95 -7.15
CA LYS A 124 8.26 -3.40 -5.84
C LYS A 124 7.19 -2.39 -5.46
N TYR A 125 6.41 -2.70 -4.41
CA TYR A 125 5.40 -1.81 -3.86
C TYR A 125 5.84 -1.28 -2.50
N VAL A 126 5.87 0.03 -2.35
CA VAL A 126 6.20 0.71 -1.09
C VAL A 126 5.03 1.57 -0.67
N GLU A 127 4.51 1.33 0.53
CA GLU A 127 3.42 2.10 1.11
C GLU A 127 3.85 2.72 2.45
N LYS A 128 3.65 4.03 2.59
CA LYS A 128 3.98 4.73 3.83
C LYS A 128 2.76 5.46 4.39
N HIS A 129 2.54 5.31 5.69
CA HIS A 129 1.51 6.01 6.44
C HIS A 129 2.14 6.99 7.42
N TYR A 130 1.61 8.20 7.44
CA TYR A 130 2.11 9.27 8.31
C TYR A 130 0.96 10.11 8.85
N GLY A 131 0.99 10.39 10.14
CA GLY A 131 0.05 11.28 10.80
C GLY A 131 0.74 12.47 11.46
N SER A 132 0.10 13.63 11.47
CA SER A 132 0.55 14.83 12.13
C SER A 132 -0.62 15.70 12.60
N GLY A 133 -0.31 16.81 13.25
CA GLY A 133 -1.29 17.75 13.82
C GLY A 133 -1.50 17.54 15.30
N ASP A 134 -1.98 18.58 15.95
CA ASP A 134 -2.18 18.71 17.40
C ASP A 134 -3.67 18.75 17.79
N GLY A 135 -4.57 18.47 16.84
CA GLY A 135 -6.00 18.37 17.09
C GLY A 135 -6.38 17.15 17.94
N HIS A 136 -7.59 17.15 18.48
CA HIS A 136 -8.12 16.07 19.29
C HIS A 136 -8.76 14.96 18.44
N GLY A 137 -9.13 15.24 17.18
CA GLY A 137 -9.67 14.25 16.26
C GLY A 137 -8.63 13.21 15.85
N SER A 138 -9.03 11.97 15.75
CA SER A 138 -8.17 10.82 15.41
C SER A 138 -7.74 10.87 13.93
N ARG A 139 -6.55 10.31 13.65
CA ARG A 139 -6.03 10.01 12.31
C ARG A 139 -6.14 8.51 12.09
N ILE A 140 -7.08 8.13 11.23
CA ILE A 140 -7.48 6.74 11.01
C ILE A 140 -7.10 6.31 9.59
N MET A 141 -6.43 5.16 9.46
CA MET A 141 -6.05 4.61 8.16
C MET A 141 -6.30 3.10 8.14
N ASN A 142 -7.25 2.66 7.30
CA ASN A 142 -7.58 1.23 7.17
C ASN A 142 -7.32 0.76 5.73
N PRO A 143 -6.08 0.47 5.36
CA PRO A 143 -5.76 -0.01 4.02
C PRO A 143 -6.18 -1.47 3.85
N GLU A 144 -6.69 -1.77 2.66
CA GLU A 144 -6.91 -3.13 2.19
C GLU A 144 -6.06 -3.37 0.93
N THR A 145 -5.37 -4.50 0.89
CA THR A 145 -4.54 -4.87 -0.26
C THR A 145 -4.92 -6.27 -0.73
N VAL A 146 -5.27 -6.39 -2.01
CA VAL A 146 -5.57 -7.66 -2.67
C VAL A 146 -4.53 -7.91 -3.76
N ILE A 147 -3.91 -9.09 -3.78
CA ILE A 147 -2.79 -9.39 -4.68
C ILE A 147 -3.07 -10.69 -5.42
N GLU A 148 -2.99 -10.64 -6.75
CA GLU A 148 -2.95 -11.81 -7.63
C GLU A 148 -1.62 -11.83 -8.37
N LEU A 149 -0.77 -12.83 -8.09
CA LEU A 149 0.53 -13.01 -8.71
C LEU A 149 0.45 -14.08 -9.80
N GLY A 150 0.73 -13.69 -11.05
CA GLY A 150 0.86 -14.61 -12.18
C GLY A 150 2.10 -15.51 -12.09
N GLU A 151 2.19 -16.48 -13.00
CA GLU A 151 3.27 -17.48 -13.04
C GLU A 151 4.66 -16.82 -13.03
N ASN A 152 5.57 -17.34 -12.19
CA ASN A 152 6.96 -16.88 -12.04
C ASN A 152 7.09 -15.38 -11.70
N SER A 153 6.03 -14.71 -11.28
CA SER A 153 6.12 -13.31 -10.87
C SER A 153 6.67 -13.17 -9.46
N PHE A 154 7.20 -11.99 -9.17
CA PHE A 154 7.75 -11.67 -7.86
C PHE A 154 7.22 -10.30 -7.38
N MET A 155 6.70 -10.25 -6.16
CA MET A 155 6.31 -8.99 -5.53
C MET A 155 7.04 -8.79 -4.21
N GLU A 156 7.64 -7.60 -4.06
CA GLU A 156 8.11 -7.08 -2.79
C GLU A 156 7.14 -6.02 -2.29
N LEU A 157 6.50 -6.27 -1.17
CA LEU A 157 5.58 -5.34 -0.52
C LEU A 157 6.22 -4.81 0.76
N GLU A 158 6.50 -3.51 0.81
CA GLU A 158 7.02 -2.83 1.99
C GLU A 158 5.98 -1.86 2.54
N THR A 159 5.59 -2.03 3.81
CA THR A 159 4.69 -1.12 4.50
C THR A 159 5.38 -0.46 5.68
N VAL A 160 5.24 0.85 5.82
CA VAL A 160 5.88 1.64 6.88
C VAL A 160 4.87 2.55 7.57
N GLN A 161 4.67 2.36 8.86
CA GLN A 161 3.84 3.22 9.70
C GLN A 161 4.56 3.46 11.04
N ILE A 162 5.26 4.58 11.16
CA ILE A 162 6.13 4.85 12.31
C ILE A 162 5.61 5.98 13.18
N LYS A 163 4.78 6.91 12.65
CA LYS A 163 4.41 8.11 13.37
C LYS A 163 2.98 8.57 13.09
N GLY A 164 2.27 8.89 14.16
CA GLY A 164 1.13 9.80 14.19
C GLY A 164 -0.21 9.23 13.70
N VAL A 165 -0.30 7.96 13.38
CA VAL A 165 -1.57 7.29 13.07
C VAL A 165 -2.16 6.76 14.37
N ASP A 166 -3.38 7.16 14.71
CA ASP A 166 -4.00 6.84 15.98
C ASP A 166 -4.68 5.46 15.97
N SER A 167 -5.25 5.10 14.82
CA SER A 167 -5.86 3.78 14.62
C SER A 167 -5.62 3.27 13.21
N THR A 168 -5.23 1.99 13.10
CA THR A 168 -5.05 1.30 11.83
C THR A 168 -5.65 -0.11 11.92
N ARG A 169 -6.37 -0.50 10.86
CA ARG A 169 -6.73 -1.88 10.57
C ARG A 169 -6.32 -2.20 9.14
N ARG A 170 -5.21 -2.89 8.98
CA ARG A 170 -4.67 -3.33 7.69
C ARG A 170 -5.12 -4.75 7.38
N SER A 171 -5.60 -4.99 6.18
CA SER A 171 -5.88 -6.32 5.65
C SER A 171 -5.13 -6.53 4.34
N THR A 172 -4.40 -7.64 4.23
CA THR A 172 -3.71 -8.02 2.99
C THR A 172 -4.04 -9.46 2.66
N SER A 173 -4.55 -9.70 1.44
CA SER A 173 -4.78 -11.04 0.91
C SER A 173 -4.00 -11.23 -0.39
N ALA A 174 -3.43 -12.43 -0.59
CA ALA A 174 -2.65 -12.73 -1.78
C ALA A 174 -2.94 -14.14 -2.29
N ARG A 175 -2.97 -14.31 -3.61
CA ARG A 175 -3.03 -15.60 -4.31
C ARG A 175 -1.85 -15.72 -5.26
N LEU A 176 -1.11 -16.80 -5.16
CA LEU A 176 0.15 -17.02 -5.87
C LEU A 176 0.01 -18.20 -6.85
N ALA A 177 0.23 -17.94 -8.14
CA ALA A 177 0.31 -18.95 -9.19
C ALA A 177 1.66 -19.69 -9.15
N ASP A 178 1.88 -20.60 -10.11
CA ASP A 178 3.09 -21.43 -10.22
C ASP A 178 4.37 -20.58 -10.21
N GLY A 179 5.33 -20.94 -9.37
CA GLY A 179 6.63 -20.26 -9.22
C GLY A 179 6.57 -18.82 -8.69
N ALA A 180 5.38 -18.32 -8.38
CA ALA A 180 5.22 -16.95 -7.91
C ALA A 180 5.77 -16.76 -6.48
N LYS A 181 6.32 -15.58 -6.20
CA LYS A 181 6.96 -15.27 -4.92
C LYS A 181 6.46 -13.95 -4.35
N LEU A 182 6.16 -13.94 -3.05
CA LEU A 182 5.77 -12.74 -2.32
C LEU A 182 6.69 -12.55 -1.11
N ILE A 183 7.29 -11.35 -1.01
CA ILE A 183 7.98 -10.91 0.20
C ILE A 183 7.24 -9.71 0.76
N VAL A 184 6.80 -9.81 2.00
CA VAL A 184 6.18 -8.71 2.74
C VAL A 184 7.13 -8.27 3.85
N THR A 185 7.41 -6.97 3.91
CA THR A 185 8.15 -6.35 5.02
C THR A 185 7.31 -5.24 5.64
N GLU A 186 6.86 -5.45 6.84
CA GLU A 186 6.15 -4.44 7.63
C GLU A 186 7.08 -3.81 8.67
N LYS A 187 7.02 -2.47 8.80
CA LYS A 187 7.67 -1.69 9.85
C LYS A 187 6.60 -0.87 10.56
N LEU A 188 6.26 -1.26 11.77
CA LEU A 188 5.15 -0.68 12.52
C LEU A 188 5.63 -0.17 13.89
N MET A 189 5.30 1.08 14.20
CA MET A 189 5.50 1.64 15.53
C MET A 189 4.23 2.32 16.02
N THR A 190 3.85 2.01 17.25
CA THR A 190 2.73 2.66 17.96
C THR A 190 3.21 3.18 19.32
N HIS A 191 2.62 4.26 19.78
CA HIS A 191 2.92 4.87 21.09
C HIS A 191 1.66 5.53 21.69
N GLY A 192 1.74 5.93 22.95
CA GLY A 192 0.59 6.49 23.68
C GLY A 192 -0.57 5.49 23.74
N ALA A 193 -1.74 5.87 23.26
CA ALA A 193 -2.95 5.02 23.21
C ALA A 193 -3.26 4.49 21.80
N GLN A 194 -2.33 4.58 20.86
CA GLN A 194 -2.51 4.15 19.48
C GLN A 194 -2.80 2.64 19.36
N THR A 195 -3.59 2.29 18.35
CA THR A 195 -3.94 0.90 18.06
C THR A 195 -3.61 0.52 16.61
N ALA A 196 -3.08 -0.68 16.41
CA ALA A 196 -2.84 -1.21 15.08
C ALA A 196 -3.19 -2.70 15.03
N GLU A 197 -3.97 -3.06 14.03
CA GLU A 197 -4.29 -4.44 13.69
C GLU A 197 -3.82 -4.72 12.27
N THR A 198 -3.00 -5.74 12.09
CA THR A 198 -2.52 -6.19 10.78
C THR A 198 -2.87 -7.64 10.56
N ALA A 199 -3.55 -7.94 9.46
CA ALA A 199 -3.91 -9.28 9.04
C ALA A 199 -3.36 -9.60 7.65
N PHE A 200 -2.65 -10.72 7.52
CA PHE A 200 -2.19 -11.28 6.25
C PHE A 200 -2.83 -12.64 6.02
N GLN A 201 -3.35 -12.85 4.81
CA GLN A 201 -3.75 -14.15 4.31
C GLN A 201 -3.08 -14.40 2.96
N VAL A 202 -2.35 -15.51 2.85
CA VAL A 202 -1.69 -15.89 1.59
C VAL A 202 -2.11 -17.30 1.20
N ASP A 203 -2.60 -17.44 -0.02
CA ASP A 203 -2.95 -18.70 -0.64
C ASP A 203 -1.88 -19.07 -1.69
N LEU A 204 -1.12 -20.13 -1.41
CA LEU A 204 -0.13 -20.72 -2.30
C LEU A 204 -0.84 -21.75 -3.18
N ASP A 205 -1.41 -21.26 -4.30
CA ASP A 205 -2.25 -22.08 -5.21
C ASP A 205 -1.40 -22.81 -6.24
N GLY A 206 -0.28 -22.21 -6.63
CA GLY A 206 0.59 -22.74 -7.69
C GLY A 206 1.77 -23.56 -7.18
N ALA A 207 2.34 -24.35 -8.11
CA ALA A 207 3.55 -25.12 -7.90
C ALA A 207 4.75 -24.23 -7.59
N ASP A 208 5.61 -24.63 -6.61
CA ASP A 208 6.83 -23.90 -6.23
C ASP A 208 6.59 -22.42 -5.86
N SER A 209 5.35 -22.08 -5.51
CA SER A 209 5.01 -20.76 -5.01
C SER A 209 5.52 -20.57 -3.56
N SER A 210 5.87 -19.35 -3.19
CA SER A 210 6.40 -19.08 -1.85
C SER A 210 6.04 -17.70 -1.32
N ALA A 211 5.86 -17.60 0.00
CA ALA A 211 5.66 -16.33 0.68
C ALA A 211 6.56 -16.20 1.90
N ASN A 212 7.10 -15.00 2.10
CA ASN A 212 7.86 -14.62 3.28
C ASN A 212 7.28 -13.34 3.88
N ILE A 213 6.71 -13.42 5.09
CA ILE A 213 6.09 -12.29 5.76
C ILE A 213 6.94 -11.93 6.98
N ILE A 214 7.49 -10.72 6.98
CA ILE A 214 8.36 -10.20 8.03
C ILE A 214 7.70 -8.94 8.61
N SER A 215 7.21 -9.04 9.84
CA SER A 215 6.74 -7.87 10.60
C SER A 215 7.74 -7.49 11.69
N ARG A 216 8.15 -6.23 11.69
CA ARG A 216 8.99 -5.64 12.74
C ARG A 216 8.23 -4.52 13.39
N SER A 217 7.77 -4.76 14.61
CA SER A 217 6.90 -3.82 15.29
C SER A 217 7.40 -3.45 16.68
N VAL A 218 7.10 -2.22 17.09
CA VAL A 218 7.39 -1.70 18.43
C VAL A 218 6.14 -1.02 18.97
N ALA A 219 5.62 -1.53 20.09
CA ALA A 219 4.57 -0.88 20.85
C ALA A 219 5.17 -0.20 22.10
N ARG A 220 4.84 1.06 22.34
CA ARG A 220 5.26 1.83 23.51
C ARG A 220 4.05 2.36 24.27
N ASP A 221 4.26 2.62 25.53
CA ASP A 221 3.27 3.19 26.45
C ASP A 221 2.04 2.25 26.61
N GLU A 222 0.83 2.74 26.39
CA GLU A 222 -0.43 1.97 26.46
C GLU A 222 -0.91 1.50 25.08
N SER A 223 -0.08 1.69 24.03
CA SER A 223 -0.45 1.32 22.68
C SER A 223 -0.62 -0.20 22.50
N ARG A 224 -1.44 -0.59 21.54
CA ARG A 224 -1.78 -2.01 21.30
C ARG A 224 -1.57 -2.37 19.84
N GLN A 225 -1.00 -3.55 19.63
CA GLN A 225 -0.81 -4.13 18.32
C GLN A 225 -1.34 -5.56 18.29
N LEU A 226 -2.01 -5.92 17.19
CA LEU A 226 -2.42 -7.28 16.89
C LEU A 226 -1.90 -7.64 15.50
N PHE A 227 -1.15 -8.72 15.40
CA PHE A 227 -0.65 -9.26 14.15
C PHE A 227 -1.22 -10.66 13.92
N LEU A 228 -1.87 -10.86 12.79
CA LEU A 228 -2.44 -12.15 12.36
C LEU A 228 -1.83 -12.51 10.99
N SER A 229 -1.35 -13.73 10.87
CA SER A 229 -0.84 -14.24 9.59
C SER A 229 -1.35 -15.64 9.36
N LYS A 230 -1.88 -15.89 8.17
CA LYS A 230 -2.36 -17.19 7.72
C LYS A 230 -1.81 -17.48 6.33
N THR A 231 -1.14 -18.60 6.17
CA THR A 231 -0.70 -19.10 4.87
C THR A 231 -1.31 -20.47 4.63
N ASN A 232 -1.92 -20.66 3.46
CA ASN A 232 -2.50 -21.92 3.02
C ASN A 232 -1.69 -22.46 1.85
N GLY A 233 -1.19 -23.69 1.94
CA GLY A 233 -0.65 -24.45 0.83
C GLY A 233 -1.77 -25.25 0.20
N ASN A 234 -2.14 -24.93 -1.02
CA ASN A 234 -3.31 -25.53 -1.69
C ASN A 234 -2.94 -26.63 -2.69
N ASN A 235 -1.64 -26.86 -2.95
CA ASN A 235 -1.19 -27.87 -3.90
C ASN A 235 -0.62 -29.11 -3.20
N LEU A 236 -1.20 -30.30 -3.49
CA LEU A 236 -0.89 -31.56 -2.81
C LEU A 236 0.50 -32.16 -3.14
N PHE A 237 1.23 -31.63 -4.11
CA PHE A 237 2.51 -32.18 -4.59
C PHE A 237 3.73 -31.30 -4.33
N GLN A 238 3.67 -30.38 -3.34
CA GLN A 238 4.67 -29.32 -3.24
C GLN A 238 5.23 -29.08 -1.86
N ASN A 239 6.50 -28.67 -1.87
CA ASN A 239 7.16 -28.06 -0.73
C ASN A 239 6.76 -26.58 -0.66
N ASP A 240 5.61 -26.29 -0.10
CA ASP A 240 5.19 -24.93 0.16
C ASP A 240 6.01 -24.37 1.32
N TYR A 241 6.69 -23.25 1.09
CA TYR A 241 7.48 -22.58 2.11
C TYR A 241 6.81 -21.27 2.51
N SER A 242 6.42 -21.17 3.77
CA SER A 242 5.99 -19.92 4.40
C SER A 242 6.84 -19.63 5.63
N LEU A 243 7.38 -18.44 5.70
CA LEU A 243 8.09 -17.94 6.87
C LEU A 243 7.43 -16.65 7.35
N THR A 244 6.97 -16.67 8.61
CA THR A 244 6.50 -15.47 9.30
C THR A 244 7.46 -15.15 10.43
N THR A 245 8.04 -13.96 10.43
CA THR A 245 8.92 -13.46 11.50
C THR A 245 8.28 -12.22 12.11
N ILE A 246 8.10 -12.21 13.43
CA ILE A 246 7.52 -11.11 14.22
C ILE A 246 8.62 -10.49 15.07
#